data_7500c7e3685a78efebab136f9098edd8
#
_entry.id   7500c7e3685a78efebab136f9098edd8
#
_cell.length_a   1.000
_cell.length_b   1.000
_cell.length_c   1.000
_cell.angle_alpha   90.00
_cell.angle_beta   90.00
_cell.angle_gamma   90.00
#
_symmetry.space_group_name_H-M   'P 1'
#
loop_
_entity.id
_entity.type
_entity.pdbx_description
1 polymer ?
#
loop_
_entity_poly.entity_id
_entity_poly.type
_entity_poly.pdbx_seq_one_letter_code
_entity_poly.pdbx_strand_id
1 'polypeptide(L)'
;MALYNFIVSQSPNPRDFGHETLDLDIGLTKMLQVLQLHAHWGDKSGYGSEHTVDGKSFDAELHIVHFNTKYVFPGEALDKEDGLAVLGIFITVGDQDHPEFEKICKRFTDIENAKEIVQLEDDLNINNLIPGNQTFFTYPGSLTTPPLYESVIWIVFKQEIKISQRQV
;
A
#
# COMPACT_ATOMS: atom_id res chain seq x y z
N MET A 1 14.60 11.58 6.97
CA MET A 1 13.73 10.51 6.44
C MET A 1 13.79 10.64 4.93
N ALA A 2 14.47 9.74 4.24
CA ALA A 2 14.44 9.68 2.79
C ALA A 2 13.15 8.95 2.42
N LEU A 3 12.18 9.67 1.89
CA LEU A 3 10.98 9.07 1.30
C LEU A 3 11.36 8.55 -0.08
N TYR A 4 11.71 7.31 -0.18
CA TYR A 4 11.77 6.62 -1.46
C TYR A 4 10.38 6.06 -1.74
N ASN A 5 9.66 6.68 -2.65
CA ASN A 5 8.37 6.21 -3.10
C ASN A 5 8.56 5.54 -4.45
N PHE A 6 8.32 4.26 -4.53
CA PHE A 6 7.98 3.69 -5.82
C PHE A 6 6.46 3.69 -5.92
N ILE A 7 5.98 4.17 -7.03
CA ILE A 7 4.57 4.17 -7.34
C ILE A 7 4.36 3.11 -8.39
N VAL A 8 3.64 2.08 -8.03
CA VAL A 8 3.08 1.16 -8.99
C VAL A 8 1.71 1.71 -9.33
N SER A 9 1.62 2.48 -10.40
CA SER A 9 0.33 2.92 -10.92
C SER A 9 -0.19 1.90 -11.90
N GLN A 10 -1.48 1.70 -11.85
CA GLN A 10 -2.21 0.90 -12.84
C GLN A 10 -2.22 1.56 -14.21
N SER A 11 -2.39 0.73 -15.25
CA SER A 11 -2.82 1.15 -16.59
C SER A 11 -3.97 2.16 -16.50
N PRO A 12 -4.01 3.18 -17.37
CA PRO A 12 -5.14 4.12 -17.43
C PRO A 12 -6.48 3.47 -17.79
N ASN A 13 -6.49 2.16 -18.02
CA ASN A 13 -7.71 1.41 -18.31
C ASN A 13 -8.17 0.65 -17.06
N PRO A 14 -9.25 1.08 -16.39
CA PRO A 14 -9.77 0.44 -15.17
C PRO A 14 -10.19 -1.02 -15.33
N ARG A 15 -10.11 -1.59 -16.56
CA ARG A 15 -10.52 -2.96 -16.84
C ARG A 15 -9.40 -3.98 -16.74
N ASP A 16 -8.15 -3.54 -16.59
CA ASP A 16 -6.96 -4.40 -16.63
C ASP A 16 -6.56 -4.97 -15.26
N PHE A 17 -7.25 -4.56 -14.20
CA PHE A 17 -7.17 -5.24 -12.92
C PHE A 17 -8.40 -6.13 -12.78
N GLY A 18 -8.16 -7.42 -12.61
CA GLY A 18 -9.21 -8.31 -12.17
C GLY A 18 -9.98 -7.65 -11.03
N HIS A 19 -11.30 -7.80 -11.00
CA HIS A 19 -12.18 -7.28 -9.94
C HIS A 19 -11.78 -7.92 -8.59
N GLU A 20 -10.59 -7.56 -8.07
CA GLU A 20 -10.23 -7.87 -6.70
C GLU A 20 -10.98 -6.88 -5.82
N THR A 21 -12.23 -7.22 -5.54
CA THR A 21 -12.99 -6.58 -4.47
C THR A 21 -12.37 -7.07 -3.17
N LEU A 22 -11.78 -6.17 -2.44
CA LEU A 22 -11.32 -6.44 -1.09
C LEU A 22 -12.57 -6.66 -0.23
N ASP A 23 -12.91 -7.93 0.01
CA ASP A 23 -14.00 -8.30 0.92
C ASP A 23 -13.48 -8.32 2.36
N LEU A 24 -13.06 -7.15 2.82
CA LEU A 24 -12.84 -6.95 4.24
C LEU A 24 -14.21 -6.59 4.84
N ASP A 25 -14.68 -7.42 5.76
CA ASP A 25 -15.87 -7.12 6.59
C ASP A 25 -15.57 -5.97 7.57
N ILE A 26 -15.26 -4.81 7.00
CA ILE A 26 -14.98 -3.56 7.72
C ILE A 26 -16.22 -2.66 7.81
N GLY A 27 -17.40 -3.22 7.50
CA GLY A 27 -18.66 -2.44 7.47
C GLY A 27 -18.72 -1.38 6.37
N LEU A 28 -17.74 -1.34 5.47
CA LEU A 28 -17.74 -0.50 4.28
C LEU A 28 -18.49 -1.24 3.17
N THR A 29 -19.75 -0.92 2.97
CA THR A 29 -20.59 -1.37 1.85
C THR A 29 -20.15 -0.73 0.52
N LYS A 30 -18.90 -0.28 0.44
CA LYS A 30 -18.37 0.46 -0.71
C LYS A 30 -17.60 -0.48 -1.61
N MET A 31 -17.87 -0.40 -2.91
CA MET A 31 -16.98 -1.04 -3.87
C MET A 31 -15.68 -0.24 -3.92
N LEU A 32 -14.57 -0.89 -3.63
CA LEU A 32 -13.23 -0.32 -3.64
C LEU A 32 -12.42 -0.96 -4.76
N GLN A 33 -11.70 -0.15 -5.50
CA GLN A 33 -10.78 -0.62 -6.54
C GLN A 33 -9.36 -0.16 -6.22
N VAL A 34 -8.39 -1.05 -6.37
CA VAL A 34 -6.98 -0.72 -6.18
C VAL A 34 -6.57 0.35 -7.19
N LEU A 35 -5.96 1.40 -6.67
CA LEU A 35 -5.46 2.52 -7.44
C LEU A 35 -3.93 2.48 -7.55
N GLN A 36 -3.27 2.16 -6.44
CA GLN A 36 -1.82 2.31 -6.30
C GLN A 36 -1.31 1.42 -5.18
N LEU A 37 -0.08 0.96 -5.34
CA LEU A 37 0.70 0.30 -4.29
C LEU A 37 2.03 1.04 -4.17
N HIS A 38 2.45 1.36 -2.94
CA HIS A 38 3.75 1.97 -2.66
C HIS A 38 4.21 1.61 -1.25
N ALA A 39 5.51 1.78 -0.99
CA ALA A 39 6.07 1.54 0.34
C ALA A 39 6.91 2.72 0.82
N HIS A 40 6.96 2.84 2.15
CA HIS A 40 7.82 3.75 2.89
C HIS A 40 8.85 2.94 3.64
N TRP A 41 10.12 3.34 3.58
CA TRP A 41 11.19 2.70 4.34
C TRP A 41 12.23 3.73 4.80
N GLY A 42 13.07 3.35 5.73
CA GLY A 42 14.10 4.21 6.32
C GLY A 42 15.51 3.73 6.03
N ASP A 43 16.47 4.55 6.42
CA ASP A 43 17.91 4.25 6.37
C ASP A 43 18.38 3.34 7.51
N LYS A 44 17.51 3.06 8.47
CA LYS A 44 17.80 2.24 9.66
C LYS A 44 16.64 1.31 9.97
N SER A 45 16.97 0.10 10.41
CA SER A 45 15.97 -0.83 10.93
C SER A 45 15.13 -0.20 12.04
N GLY A 46 13.83 -0.41 11.99
CA GLY A 46 12.86 0.12 12.95
C GLY A 46 12.52 1.60 12.80
N TYR A 47 12.84 2.24 11.65
CA TYR A 47 12.58 3.66 11.39
C TYR A 47 12.03 3.93 9.98
N GLY A 48 11.28 3.01 9.42
CA GLY A 48 10.78 3.12 8.04
C GLY A 48 9.28 3.34 7.93
N SER A 49 8.48 2.91 8.91
CA SER A 49 7.03 3.06 8.85
C SER A 49 6.57 4.50 9.11
N GLU A 50 5.48 4.92 8.47
CA GLU A 50 4.80 6.19 8.75
C GLU A 50 3.92 6.08 10.00
N HIS A 51 3.21 4.94 10.17
CA HIS A 51 2.49 4.67 11.41
C HIS A 51 3.41 4.11 12.48
N THR A 52 3.01 4.35 13.73
CA THR A 52 3.66 3.76 14.91
C THR A 52 2.61 3.09 15.79
N VAL A 53 2.99 2.00 16.44
CA VAL A 53 2.16 1.34 17.46
C VAL A 53 2.85 1.49 18.80
N ASP A 54 2.19 2.15 19.76
CA ASP A 54 2.76 2.47 21.08
C ASP A 54 4.12 3.17 20.99
N GLY A 55 4.29 4.06 19.99
CA GLY A 55 5.52 4.79 19.74
C GLY A 55 6.63 3.99 19.04
N LYS A 56 6.38 2.73 18.69
CA LYS A 56 7.32 1.87 17.97
C LYS A 56 7.07 1.96 16.47
N SER A 57 8.12 2.27 15.69
CA SER A 57 8.15 2.15 14.24
C SER A 57 8.58 0.74 13.79
N PHE A 58 8.36 0.46 12.52
CA PHE A 58 8.77 -0.77 11.83
C PHE A 58 9.81 -0.48 10.75
N ASP A 59 10.37 -1.52 10.13
CA ASP A 59 11.43 -1.37 9.12
C ASP A 59 10.92 -0.69 7.85
N ALA A 60 9.68 -0.98 7.47
CA ALA A 60 8.97 -0.35 6.36
C ALA A 60 7.45 -0.43 6.57
N GLU A 61 6.71 0.25 5.68
CA GLU A 61 5.25 0.19 5.63
C GLU A 61 4.79 0.20 4.18
N LEU A 62 3.99 -0.80 3.81
CA LEU A 62 3.38 -0.92 2.50
C LEU A 62 1.98 -0.31 2.52
N HIS A 63 1.67 0.54 1.55
CA HIS A 63 0.35 1.12 1.36
C HIS A 63 -0.29 0.59 0.08
N ILE A 64 -1.50 0.05 0.21
CA ILE A 64 -2.33 -0.34 -0.92
C ILE A 64 -3.52 0.61 -0.95
N VAL A 65 -3.48 1.55 -1.88
CA VAL A 65 -4.46 2.61 -2.01
C VAL A 65 -5.61 2.14 -2.88
N HIS A 66 -6.83 2.31 -2.37
CA HIS A 66 -8.07 2.03 -3.09
C HIS A 66 -8.88 3.31 -3.25
N PHE A 67 -9.63 3.41 -4.32
CA PHE A 67 -10.63 4.46 -4.48
C PHE A 67 -12.05 3.90 -4.47
N ASN A 68 -12.98 4.72 -4.04
CA ASN A 68 -14.40 4.39 -4.00
C ASN A 68 -15.00 4.50 -5.41
N THR A 69 -15.45 3.37 -5.97
CA THR A 69 -15.96 3.28 -7.33
C THR A 69 -17.32 3.95 -7.55
N LYS A 70 -17.92 4.56 -6.51
CA LYS A 70 -19.05 5.47 -6.70
C LYS A 70 -18.63 6.71 -7.50
N TYR A 71 -17.35 7.06 -7.47
CA TYR A 71 -16.73 8.08 -8.31
C TYR A 71 -16.26 7.43 -9.59
N VAL A 72 -16.58 8.04 -10.74
CA VAL A 72 -16.30 7.46 -12.06
C VAL A 72 -14.79 7.37 -12.32
N PHE A 73 -14.05 8.36 -11.82
CA PHE A 73 -12.60 8.44 -11.99
C PHE A 73 -11.90 8.60 -10.64
N PRO A 74 -10.71 7.98 -10.46
CA PRO A 74 -9.94 8.13 -9.23
C PRO A 74 -9.71 9.59 -8.82
N GLY A 75 -9.46 10.48 -9.79
CA GLY A 75 -9.26 11.90 -9.53
C GLY A 75 -10.44 12.61 -8.87
N GLU A 76 -11.66 12.13 -9.10
CA GLU A 76 -12.87 12.66 -8.45
C GLU A 76 -12.98 12.23 -6.98
N ALA A 77 -12.35 11.12 -6.63
CA ALA A 77 -12.37 10.57 -5.27
C ALA A 77 -11.35 11.24 -4.34
N LEU A 78 -10.27 11.80 -4.90
CA LEU A 78 -9.09 12.22 -4.12
C LEU A 78 -9.39 13.20 -3.00
N ASP A 79 -10.33 14.13 -3.18
CA ASP A 79 -10.68 15.19 -2.22
C ASP A 79 -12.00 14.91 -1.48
N LYS A 80 -12.59 13.71 -1.64
CA LYS A 80 -13.86 13.37 -1.03
C LYS A 80 -13.63 12.62 0.30
N GLU A 81 -14.36 12.99 1.33
CA GLU A 81 -14.27 12.42 2.67
C GLU A 81 -14.35 10.87 2.71
N ASP A 82 -15.07 10.27 1.74
CA ASP A 82 -15.19 8.83 1.59
C ASP A 82 -14.54 8.30 0.30
N GLY A 83 -13.62 9.07 -0.28
CA GLY A 83 -13.06 8.82 -1.58
C GLY A 83 -12.03 7.70 -1.62
N LEU A 84 -11.24 7.56 -0.58
CA LEU A 84 -10.12 6.63 -0.53
C LEU A 84 -10.20 5.70 0.67
N ALA A 85 -9.65 4.50 0.51
CA ALA A 85 -9.31 3.59 1.59
C ALA A 85 -7.88 3.10 1.38
N VAL A 86 -7.06 3.12 2.43
CA VAL A 86 -5.67 2.68 2.34
C VAL A 86 -5.40 1.58 3.35
N LEU A 87 -4.87 0.47 2.87
CA LEU A 87 -4.34 -0.59 3.71
C LEU A 87 -2.90 -0.23 4.07
N GLY A 88 -2.61 -0.12 5.36
CA GLY A 88 -1.26 -0.01 5.89
C GLY A 88 -0.80 -1.37 6.42
N ILE A 89 0.30 -1.86 5.89
CA ILE A 89 0.87 -3.16 6.24
C ILE A 89 2.30 -2.94 6.72
N PHE A 90 2.55 -3.19 8.00
CA PHE A 90 3.90 -3.11 8.55
C PHE A 90 4.79 -4.22 7.99
N ILE A 91 6.04 -3.86 7.75
CA ILE A 91 7.08 -4.76 7.27
C ILE A 91 8.20 -4.82 8.30
N THR A 92 8.64 -6.04 8.62
CA THR A 92 9.83 -6.29 9.43
C THR A 92 10.81 -7.19 8.69
N VAL A 93 12.09 -7.02 8.98
CA VAL A 93 13.14 -7.87 8.41
C VAL A 93 13.08 -9.25 9.04
N GLY A 94 13.04 -10.29 8.21
CA GLY A 94 13.10 -11.70 8.56
C GLY A 94 14.21 -12.44 7.83
N ASP A 95 14.25 -13.74 8.01
CA ASP A 95 15.32 -14.59 7.48
C ASP A 95 15.04 -15.15 6.07
N GLN A 96 13.81 -14.98 5.58
CA GLN A 96 13.36 -15.58 4.31
C GLN A 96 12.78 -14.53 3.39
N ASP A 97 12.99 -14.73 2.09
CA ASP A 97 12.35 -13.91 1.07
C ASP A 97 10.84 -14.12 1.10
N HIS A 98 10.10 -13.02 0.97
CA HIS A 98 8.66 -13.06 0.77
C HIS A 98 8.38 -13.24 -0.74
N PRO A 99 7.75 -14.36 -1.15
CA PRO A 99 7.63 -14.70 -2.58
C PRO A 99 6.91 -13.64 -3.42
N GLU A 100 5.84 -13.06 -2.87
CA GLU A 100 5.07 -12.04 -3.58
C GLU A 100 5.82 -10.70 -3.63
N PHE A 101 6.50 -10.31 -2.53
CA PHE A 101 7.30 -9.10 -2.48
C PHE A 101 8.52 -9.18 -3.42
N GLU A 102 9.02 -10.38 -3.69
CA GLU A 102 10.10 -10.62 -4.66
C GLU A 102 9.75 -10.15 -6.08
N LYS A 103 8.49 -10.26 -6.47
CA LYS A 103 8.02 -9.78 -7.77
C LYS A 103 8.13 -8.25 -7.87
N ILE A 104 7.89 -7.56 -6.75
CA ILE A 104 8.08 -6.11 -6.64
C ILE A 104 9.57 -5.78 -6.69
N CYS A 105 10.40 -6.48 -5.91
CA CYS A 105 11.85 -6.24 -5.85
C CYS A 105 12.55 -6.38 -7.22
N LYS A 106 12.15 -7.34 -8.03
CA LYS A 106 12.70 -7.52 -9.38
C LYS A 106 12.49 -6.32 -10.28
N ARG A 107 11.44 -5.54 -10.03
CA ARG A 107 11.15 -4.32 -10.80
C ARG A 107 11.94 -3.12 -10.35
N PHE A 108 12.47 -3.12 -9.13
CA PHE A 108 13.34 -2.03 -8.68
C PHE A 108 14.63 -1.92 -9.49
N THR A 109 15.13 -3.04 -10.02
CA THR A 109 16.31 -3.01 -10.91
C THR A 109 16.04 -2.29 -12.23
N ASP A 110 14.78 -2.15 -12.61
CA ASP A 110 14.37 -1.47 -13.84
C ASP A 110 14.16 0.04 -13.61
N ILE A 111 14.22 0.51 -12.34
CA ILE A 111 14.03 1.91 -11.96
C ILE A 111 15.38 2.52 -11.62
N GLU A 112 16.00 3.19 -12.60
CA GLU A 112 17.27 3.89 -12.40
C GLU A 112 17.10 5.28 -11.76
N ASN A 113 15.90 5.87 -11.86
CA ASN A 113 15.64 7.23 -11.40
C ASN A 113 14.37 7.31 -10.53
N ALA A 114 14.45 8.05 -9.43
CA ALA A 114 13.27 8.39 -8.63
C ALA A 114 12.25 9.15 -9.49
N LYS A 115 11.04 8.60 -9.65
CA LYS A 115 9.87 9.06 -10.44
C LYS A 115 9.55 8.23 -11.69
N GLU A 116 10.29 7.17 -11.98
CA GLU A 116 9.89 6.24 -13.02
C GLU A 116 8.71 5.39 -12.51
N ILE A 117 7.71 5.25 -13.34
CA ILE A 117 6.54 4.38 -13.09
C ILE A 117 6.83 3.08 -13.81
N VAL A 118 6.89 1.99 -13.07
CA VAL A 118 7.02 0.66 -13.64
C VAL A 118 5.68 -0.06 -13.54
N GLN A 119 5.25 -0.63 -14.65
CA GLN A 119 4.06 -1.47 -14.67
C GLN A 119 4.41 -2.84 -14.08
N LEU A 120 3.68 -3.28 -13.06
CA LEU A 120 3.81 -4.64 -12.54
C LEU A 120 3.26 -5.64 -13.56
N GLU A 121 3.86 -6.83 -13.56
CA GLU A 121 3.34 -7.94 -14.38
C GLU A 121 2.00 -8.42 -13.83
N ASP A 122 1.19 -9.03 -14.71
CA ASP A 122 -0.16 -9.52 -14.41
C ASP A 122 -0.21 -10.63 -13.33
N ASP A 123 0.95 -11.08 -12.83
CA ASP A 123 1.06 -12.17 -11.87
C ASP A 123 1.16 -11.72 -10.40
N LEU A 124 1.19 -10.40 -10.11
CA LEU A 124 1.19 -9.92 -8.73
C LEU A 124 -0.17 -10.13 -8.10
N ASN A 125 -0.20 -10.99 -7.08
CA ASN A 125 -1.40 -11.20 -6.26
C ASN A 125 -1.33 -10.39 -4.97
N ILE A 126 -2.03 -9.26 -4.92
CA ILE A 126 -2.05 -8.34 -3.77
C ILE A 126 -2.52 -9.04 -2.49
N ASN A 127 -3.41 -10.05 -2.58
CA ASN A 127 -3.89 -10.79 -1.41
C ASN A 127 -2.76 -11.53 -0.68
N ASN A 128 -1.70 -11.91 -1.39
CA ASN A 128 -0.53 -12.54 -0.80
C ASN A 128 0.37 -11.57 0.00
N LEU A 129 0.15 -10.26 -0.14
CA LEU A 129 0.82 -9.23 0.65
C LEU A 129 0.05 -8.88 1.93
N ILE A 130 -1.20 -9.34 2.07
CA ILE A 130 -2.03 -9.10 3.26
C ILE A 130 -1.66 -10.11 4.34
N PRO A 131 -1.47 -9.69 5.61
CA PRO A 131 -1.18 -10.60 6.70
C PRO A 131 -2.29 -11.64 6.91
N GLY A 132 -1.92 -12.86 7.31
CA GLY A 132 -2.89 -13.92 7.57
C GLY A 132 -3.84 -13.60 8.73
N ASN A 133 -3.38 -12.88 9.75
CA ASN A 133 -4.25 -12.34 10.79
C ASN A 133 -4.72 -10.93 10.38
N GLN A 134 -5.98 -10.82 10.02
CA GLN A 134 -6.59 -9.59 9.50
C GLN A 134 -7.17 -8.68 10.61
N THR A 135 -6.66 -8.76 11.85
CA THR A 135 -6.99 -7.75 12.86
C THR A 135 -6.30 -6.42 12.53
N PHE A 136 -7.03 -5.32 12.62
CA PHE A 136 -6.54 -4.00 12.19
C PHE A 136 -6.99 -2.88 13.11
N PHE A 137 -6.34 -1.74 13.00
CA PHE A 137 -6.84 -0.43 13.45
C PHE A 137 -7.48 0.28 12.26
N THR A 138 -8.56 1.04 12.50
CA THR A 138 -9.16 1.87 11.46
C THR A 138 -9.48 3.26 12.01
N TYR A 139 -9.27 4.27 11.18
CA TYR A 139 -9.54 5.66 11.53
C TYR A 139 -9.66 6.52 10.26
N PRO A 140 -10.43 7.62 10.30
CA PRO A 140 -10.42 8.64 9.24
C PRO A 140 -9.14 9.46 9.33
N GLY A 141 -8.48 9.68 8.20
CA GLY A 141 -7.24 10.42 8.13
C GLY A 141 -7.02 11.05 6.76
N SER A 142 -5.77 11.32 6.41
CA SER A 142 -5.38 12.03 5.21
C SER A 142 -4.37 11.27 4.37
N LEU A 143 -4.15 11.76 3.15
CA LEU A 143 -2.93 11.45 2.42
C LEU A 143 -1.72 11.92 3.22
N THR A 144 -0.63 11.15 3.20
CA THR A 144 0.63 11.49 3.89
C THR A 144 1.57 12.31 3.03
N THR A 145 1.24 12.47 1.74
CA THR A 145 1.96 13.30 0.79
C THR A 145 1.06 14.42 0.24
N PRO A 146 1.61 15.57 -0.21
CA PRO A 146 0.80 16.61 -0.85
C PRO A 146 -0.07 16.03 -1.98
N PRO A 147 -1.36 16.44 -2.04
CA PRO A 147 -1.99 17.60 -1.43
C PRO A 147 -2.56 17.42 0.00
N LEU A 148 -2.31 16.29 0.69
CA LEU A 148 -2.69 16.04 2.09
C LEU A 148 -4.21 16.07 2.32
N TYR A 149 -5.00 15.65 1.36
CA TYR A 149 -6.45 15.62 1.48
C TYR A 149 -6.91 14.69 2.62
N GLU A 150 -7.84 15.17 3.44
CA GLU A 150 -8.50 14.39 4.51
C GLU A 150 -9.61 13.49 3.92
N SER A 151 -9.23 12.59 3.06
CA SER A 151 -10.11 11.75 2.22
C SER A 151 -9.90 10.25 2.42
N VAL A 152 -9.07 9.87 3.40
CA VAL A 152 -8.61 8.48 3.57
C VAL A 152 -9.27 7.82 4.77
N ILE A 153 -9.84 6.63 4.53
CA ILE A 153 -10.12 5.68 5.61
C ILE A 153 -8.91 4.76 5.71
N TRP A 154 -8.16 4.87 6.80
CA TRP A 154 -7.03 4.02 7.09
C TRP A 154 -7.45 2.69 7.68
N ILE A 155 -6.83 1.61 7.21
CA ILE A 155 -6.97 0.24 7.71
C ILE A 155 -5.54 -0.28 7.91
N VAL A 156 -5.05 -0.23 9.15
CA VAL A 156 -3.67 -0.59 9.48
C VAL A 156 -3.65 -1.94 10.17
N PHE A 157 -3.08 -2.94 9.51
CA PHE A 157 -3.01 -4.30 10.06
C PHE A 157 -2.09 -4.35 11.27
N LYS A 158 -2.53 -5.09 12.31
CA LYS A 158 -1.75 -5.27 13.55
C LYS A 158 -0.59 -6.23 13.37
N GLN A 159 -0.76 -7.22 12.48
CA GLN A 159 0.27 -8.18 12.14
C GLN A 159 1.12 -7.62 11.01
N GLU A 160 2.44 -7.62 11.20
CA GLU A 160 3.41 -7.33 10.16
C GLU A 160 3.58 -8.50 9.18
N ILE A 161 4.04 -8.21 7.97
CA ILE A 161 4.66 -9.19 7.07
C ILE A 161 6.17 -9.16 7.24
N LYS A 162 6.83 -10.27 6.89
CA LYS A 162 8.29 -10.39 6.94
C LYS A 162 8.85 -10.50 5.54
N ILE A 163 9.89 -9.74 5.28
CA ILE A 163 10.69 -9.82 4.07
C ILE A 163 12.16 -9.99 4.45
N SER A 164 13.00 -10.51 3.56
CA SER A 164 14.41 -10.65 3.88
C SER A 164 15.15 -9.32 3.85
N GLN A 165 16.34 -9.29 4.47
CA GLN A 165 17.23 -8.12 4.42
C GLN A 165 17.60 -7.72 2.99
N ARG A 166 17.61 -8.65 2.05
CA ARG A 166 17.88 -8.41 0.64
C ARG A 166 16.74 -7.65 -0.06
N GLN A 167 15.53 -7.81 0.44
CA GLN A 167 14.31 -7.23 -0.14
C GLN A 167 13.95 -5.84 0.41
N VAL A 168 14.71 -5.36 1.42
CA VAL A 168 14.55 -4.01 2.02
C VAL A 168 15.34 -2.94 1.30
#